data_be34d6431e3d36e1beb58004acfa1f71
#
_entry.id   be34d6431e3d36e1beb58004acfa1f71
#
_cell.length_a   1.000
_cell.length_b   1.000
_cell.length_c   1.000
_cell.angle_alpha   90.00
_cell.angle_beta   90.00
_cell.angle_gamma   90.00
#
_symmetry.space_group_name_H-M   'P 1'
#
loop_
_entity.id
_entity.type
_entity.pdbx_description
1 polymer ?
#
loop_
_entity_poly.entity_id
_entity_poly.type
_entity_poly.pdbx_seq_one_letter_code
_entity_poly.pdbx_strand_id
1 'polypeptide(L)'
;MNFHAAAPKIPPRILCIGMPVRDLTFRVPGLPARGSKENASHFDEICGGNALNAAIGIVRLGGRASICGPMGDARETTSRYIFEKLAHEGIETKHIVHMPGLVTPISNIMIDPSGERTIVTFRDPELWKVHLPDPDELLEDCDAILTESRCAQFCTELCVEARRRGIPVIVDVDRAMSLREGLLTASSHLVFSSEPLQETAGVADDGEALKKIARLTPSFLAGTRGAQGTVWLDEHHNLQQTPAFPVHTVDTLGAGDVFHGAFALAITENQELRAGLRFASAAAALKCTRFGGAFAAPQRAEVEALLGQDRAPPG
;
A
#
# COMPACT_ATOMS: atom_id res chain seq x y z
N MET A 1 -44.17 -7.87 -12.84
CA MET A 1 -43.20 -7.28 -11.91
C MET A 1 -41.88 -7.15 -12.68
N ASN A 2 -41.56 -5.93 -13.13
CA ASN A 2 -40.32 -5.69 -13.85
C ASN A 2 -39.20 -5.51 -12.81
N PHE A 3 -38.36 -6.52 -12.65
CA PHE A 3 -37.09 -6.38 -11.97
C PHE A 3 -36.18 -5.54 -12.87
N HIS A 4 -36.12 -4.23 -12.66
CA HIS A 4 -34.99 -3.45 -13.15
C HIS A 4 -33.77 -3.90 -12.32
N ALA A 5 -32.98 -4.81 -12.88
CA ALA A 5 -31.65 -5.02 -12.39
C ALA A 5 -30.93 -3.67 -12.49
N ALA A 6 -30.53 -3.10 -11.35
CA ALA A 6 -29.68 -1.91 -11.34
C ALA A 6 -28.47 -2.20 -12.23
N ALA A 7 -28.11 -1.26 -13.12
CA ALA A 7 -26.92 -1.40 -13.94
C ALA A 7 -25.72 -1.70 -13.02
N PRO A 8 -24.82 -2.62 -13.39
CA PRO A 8 -23.66 -2.94 -12.56
C PRO A 8 -22.89 -1.63 -12.30
N LYS A 9 -22.73 -1.29 -11.03
CA LYS A 9 -21.99 -0.10 -10.61
C LYS A 9 -20.54 -0.28 -11.08
N ILE A 10 -20.04 0.66 -11.87
CA ILE A 10 -18.63 0.62 -12.32
C ILE A 10 -17.75 0.61 -11.07
N PRO A 11 -16.82 -0.36 -10.93
CA PRO A 11 -15.93 -0.40 -9.78
C PRO A 11 -15.09 0.88 -9.67
N PRO A 12 -14.82 1.39 -8.46
CA PRO A 12 -14.03 2.60 -8.27
C PRO A 12 -12.62 2.43 -8.80
N ARG A 13 -12.04 3.50 -9.37
CA ARG A 13 -10.68 3.55 -9.87
C ARG A 13 -9.77 4.31 -8.91
N ILE A 14 -8.73 3.64 -8.45
CA ILE A 14 -7.73 4.21 -7.53
C ILE A 14 -6.40 4.40 -8.27
N LEU A 15 -5.89 5.63 -8.24
CA LEU A 15 -4.57 5.97 -8.76
C LEU A 15 -3.53 5.68 -7.68
N CYS A 16 -2.71 4.64 -7.89
CA CYS A 16 -1.62 4.25 -7.00
C CYS A 16 -0.32 4.92 -7.45
N ILE A 17 0.24 5.81 -6.62
CA ILE A 17 1.43 6.58 -6.96
C ILE A 17 2.63 6.06 -6.19
N GLY A 18 3.63 5.58 -6.91
CA GLY A 18 4.86 5.05 -6.32
C GLY A 18 5.82 4.51 -7.35
N MET A 19 6.88 3.87 -6.89
CA MET A 19 7.89 3.24 -7.74
C MET A 19 7.71 1.72 -7.74
N PRO A 20 7.35 1.11 -8.88
CA PRO A 20 7.43 -0.33 -9.03
C PRO A 20 8.87 -0.82 -8.85
N VAL A 21 9.03 -1.95 -8.20
CA VAL A 21 10.33 -2.57 -7.87
C VAL A 21 10.32 -4.03 -8.32
N ARG A 22 11.45 -4.54 -8.79
CA ARG A 22 11.66 -5.98 -8.97
C ARG A 22 12.35 -6.54 -7.75
N ASP A 23 11.67 -7.42 -7.03
CA ASP A 23 12.19 -8.04 -5.82
C ASP A 23 12.71 -9.45 -6.12
N LEU A 24 14.00 -9.65 -5.84
CA LEU A 24 14.70 -10.93 -5.92
C LEU A 24 14.79 -11.50 -4.50
N THR A 25 13.99 -12.51 -4.20
CA THR A 25 13.87 -13.06 -2.86
C THR A 25 14.61 -14.38 -2.74
N PHE A 26 15.50 -14.49 -1.74
CA PHE A 26 16.29 -15.66 -1.46
C PHE A 26 15.98 -16.19 -0.05
N ARG A 27 15.66 -17.47 0.09
CA ARG A 27 15.64 -18.12 1.39
C ARG A 27 17.02 -18.67 1.70
N VAL A 28 17.61 -18.17 2.77
CA VAL A 28 18.97 -18.52 3.20
C VAL A 28 18.94 -19.21 4.56
N PRO A 29 19.88 -20.13 4.87
CA PRO A 29 19.98 -20.76 6.18
C PRO A 29 20.38 -19.79 7.30
N GLY A 30 20.93 -18.66 6.92
CA GLY A 30 21.32 -17.54 7.77
C GLY A 30 21.87 -16.43 6.89
N LEU A 31 21.96 -15.21 7.42
CA LEU A 31 22.57 -14.11 6.66
C LEU A 31 24.04 -14.42 6.37
N PRO A 32 24.53 -14.24 5.13
CA PRO A 32 25.92 -14.46 4.78
C PRO A 32 26.88 -13.64 5.65
N ALA A 33 27.86 -14.27 6.24
CA ALA A 33 28.93 -13.57 6.93
C ALA A 33 29.82 -12.83 5.91
N ARG A 34 30.56 -11.82 6.37
CA ARG A 34 31.49 -11.07 5.52
C ARG A 34 32.50 -12.03 4.87
N GLY A 35 32.52 -12.05 3.53
CA GLY A 35 33.43 -12.88 2.73
C GLY A 35 32.99 -14.33 2.55
N SER A 36 31.82 -14.74 3.07
CA SER A 36 31.27 -16.07 2.84
C SER A 36 30.48 -16.16 1.53
N LYS A 37 30.18 -17.38 1.15
CA LYS A 37 29.20 -17.73 0.11
C LYS A 37 28.17 -18.67 0.72
N GLU A 38 26.90 -18.34 0.55
CA GLU A 38 25.78 -19.15 1.00
C GLU A 38 24.95 -19.65 -0.17
N ASN A 39 24.40 -20.84 -0.07
CA ASN A 39 23.46 -21.36 -1.03
C ASN A 39 22.04 -21.12 -0.51
N ALA A 40 21.25 -20.37 -1.27
CA ALA A 40 19.83 -20.23 -0.99
C ALA A 40 19.11 -21.57 -1.23
N SER A 41 18.17 -21.90 -0.35
CA SER A 41 17.30 -23.05 -0.48
C SER A 41 16.13 -22.80 -1.45
N HIS A 42 15.80 -21.56 -1.70
CA HIS A 42 14.71 -21.13 -2.58
C HIS A 42 14.98 -19.74 -3.16
N PHE A 43 14.50 -19.53 -4.39
CA PHE A 43 14.57 -18.26 -5.08
C PHE A 43 13.20 -17.95 -5.70
N ASP A 44 12.71 -16.75 -5.46
CA ASP A 44 11.55 -16.18 -6.12
C ASP A 44 11.87 -14.82 -6.71
N GLU A 45 11.20 -14.50 -7.79
CA GLU A 45 11.23 -13.23 -8.45
C GLU A 45 9.82 -12.68 -8.54
N ILE A 46 9.58 -11.57 -7.84
CA ILE A 46 8.26 -10.95 -7.76
C ILE A 46 8.35 -9.46 -8.05
N CYS A 47 7.23 -8.86 -8.44
CA CYS A 47 7.10 -7.40 -8.44
C CYS A 47 6.76 -6.93 -7.03
N GLY A 48 7.32 -5.78 -6.67
CA GLY A 48 7.12 -5.11 -5.39
C GLY A 48 7.00 -3.60 -5.56
N GLY A 49 7.13 -2.91 -4.43
CA GLY A 49 6.83 -1.48 -4.29
C GLY A 49 5.44 -1.28 -3.71
N ASN A 50 5.33 -0.41 -2.69
CA ASN A 50 4.10 -0.25 -1.90
C ASN A 50 2.88 0.03 -2.78
N ALA A 51 2.99 0.99 -3.71
CA ALA A 51 1.91 1.36 -4.62
C ALA A 51 1.49 0.20 -5.55
N LEU A 52 2.46 -0.59 -6.06
CA LEU A 52 2.17 -1.76 -6.91
C LEU A 52 1.48 -2.86 -6.11
N ASN A 53 1.99 -3.16 -4.93
CA ASN A 53 1.42 -4.16 -4.05
C ASN A 53 -0.01 -3.79 -3.63
N ALA A 54 -0.26 -2.51 -3.32
CA ALA A 54 -1.58 -2.00 -3.01
C ALA A 54 -2.52 -2.10 -4.22
N ALA A 55 -2.05 -1.79 -5.43
CA ALA A 55 -2.83 -1.92 -6.67
C ALA A 55 -3.29 -3.36 -6.92
N ILE A 56 -2.41 -4.35 -6.68
CA ILE A 56 -2.78 -5.77 -6.74
C ILE A 56 -3.90 -6.08 -5.74
N GLY A 57 -3.77 -5.61 -4.49
CA GLY A 57 -4.80 -5.76 -3.47
C GLY A 57 -6.15 -5.18 -3.90
N ILE A 58 -6.15 -3.96 -4.46
CA ILE A 58 -7.35 -3.26 -4.94
C ILE A 58 -8.07 -4.08 -6.02
N VAL A 59 -7.33 -4.54 -7.05
CA VAL A 59 -7.93 -5.28 -8.17
C VAL A 59 -8.49 -6.61 -7.71
N ARG A 60 -7.78 -7.35 -6.87
CA ARG A 60 -8.25 -8.63 -6.31
C ARG A 60 -9.48 -8.47 -5.42
N LEU A 61 -9.63 -7.30 -4.79
CA LEU A 61 -10.81 -6.95 -3.99
C LEU A 61 -11.95 -6.34 -4.83
N GLY A 62 -11.82 -6.31 -6.16
CA GLY A 62 -12.89 -5.91 -7.08
C GLY A 62 -12.91 -4.42 -7.44
N GLY A 63 -11.90 -3.63 -7.07
CA GLY A 63 -11.67 -2.28 -7.56
C GLY A 63 -10.92 -2.26 -8.90
N ARG A 64 -10.72 -1.07 -9.46
CA ARG A 64 -9.82 -0.80 -10.58
C ARG A 64 -8.61 -0.03 -10.06
N ALA A 65 -7.42 -0.34 -10.54
CA ALA A 65 -6.20 0.35 -10.15
C ALA A 65 -5.38 0.77 -11.37
N SER A 66 -4.76 1.94 -11.28
CA SER A 66 -3.74 2.40 -12.21
C SER A 66 -2.47 2.78 -11.44
N ILE A 67 -1.30 2.48 -12.03
CA ILE A 67 0.00 2.86 -11.47
C ILE A 67 0.48 4.14 -12.14
N CYS A 68 0.95 5.09 -11.32
CA CYS A 68 1.63 6.30 -11.74
C CYS A 68 2.95 6.46 -10.98
N GLY A 69 4.00 6.81 -11.68
CA GLY A 69 5.32 7.05 -11.10
C GLY A 69 6.45 6.63 -12.02
N PRO A 70 7.70 6.85 -11.61
CA PRO A 70 8.84 6.60 -12.47
C PRO A 70 9.21 5.12 -12.53
N MET A 71 9.62 4.71 -13.72
CA MET A 71 10.36 3.47 -13.98
C MET A 71 11.56 3.79 -14.87
N GLY A 72 12.51 2.88 -14.92
CA GLY A 72 13.63 2.96 -15.86
C GLY A 72 13.21 2.84 -17.33
N ASP A 73 14.18 2.65 -18.22
CA ASP A 73 13.95 2.51 -19.66
C ASP A 73 12.92 1.40 -19.95
N ALA A 74 11.93 1.70 -20.78
CA ALA A 74 10.86 0.75 -21.15
C ALA A 74 11.40 -0.55 -21.79
N ARG A 75 12.59 -0.50 -22.39
CA ARG A 75 13.23 -1.64 -23.05
C ARG A 75 14.02 -2.53 -22.09
N GLU A 76 14.24 -2.07 -20.86
CA GLU A 76 14.94 -2.80 -19.83
C GLU A 76 14.16 -4.07 -19.43
N THR A 77 14.90 -5.15 -19.15
CA THR A 77 14.31 -6.45 -18.78
C THR A 77 13.42 -6.34 -17.55
N THR A 78 13.85 -5.57 -16.55
CA THR A 78 13.08 -5.34 -15.31
C THR A 78 11.77 -4.62 -15.59
N SER A 79 11.79 -3.55 -16.41
CA SER A 79 10.59 -2.83 -16.82
C SER A 79 9.59 -3.75 -17.51
N ARG A 80 10.05 -4.53 -18.49
CA ARG A 80 9.18 -5.47 -19.21
C ARG A 80 8.58 -6.53 -18.32
N TYR A 81 9.37 -7.09 -17.40
CA TYR A 81 8.90 -8.07 -16.42
C TYR A 81 7.75 -7.50 -15.56
N ILE A 82 7.92 -6.28 -15.04
CA ILE A 82 6.89 -5.62 -14.24
C ILE A 82 5.63 -5.37 -15.08
N PHE A 83 5.78 -4.87 -16.32
CA PHE A 83 4.64 -4.62 -17.19
C PHE A 83 3.82 -5.87 -17.49
N GLU A 84 4.48 -6.99 -17.77
CA GLU A 84 3.82 -8.28 -18.02
C GLU A 84 3.01 -8.72 -16.78
N LYS A 85 3.56 -8.57 -15.58
CA LYS A 85 2.89 -8.92 -14.34
C LYS A 85 1.69 -8.01 -14.07
N LEU A 86 1.82 -6.71 -14.24
CA LEU A 86 0.73 -5.75 -14.06
C LEU A 86 -0.41 -5.98 -15.06
N ALA A 87 -0.08 -6.24 -16.32
CA ALA A 87 -1.06 -6.57 -17.35
C ALA A 87 -1.83 -7.86 -17.02
N HIS A 88 -1.15 -8.88 -16.48
CA HIS A 88 -1.79 -10.13 -16.06
C HIS A 88 -2.81 -9.91 -14.91
N GLU A 89 -2.52 -9.00 -13.98
CA GLU A 89 -3.43 -8.64 -12.87
C GLU A 89 -4.50 -7.62 -13.33
N GLY A 90 -4.47 -7.14 -14.57
CA GLY A 90 -5.43 -6.16 -15.07
C GLY A 90 -5.25 -4.74 -14.53
N ILE A 91 -4.02 -4.40 -14.11
CA ILE A 91 -3.68 -3.08 -13.58
C ILE A 91 -3.30 -2.15 -14.74
N GLU A 92 -3.86 -0.95 -14.78
CA GLU A 92 -3.58 0.05 -15.80
C GLU A 92 -2.17 0.66 -15.60
N THR A 93 -1.38 0.71 -16.68
CA THR A 93 0.02 1.15 -16.65
C THR A 93 0.30 2.39 -17.52
N LYS A 94 -0.75 2.99 -18.10
CA LYS A 94 -0.60 4.12 -19.05
C LYS A 94 0.07 5.36 -18.43
N HIS A 95 0.03 5.50 -17.11
CA HIS A 95 0.59 6.65 -16.38
C HIS A 95 1.98 6.38 -15.78
N ILE A 96 2.59 5.24 -16.08
CA ILE A 96 3.98 4.99 -15.71
C ILE A 96 4.88 5.86 -16.59
N VAL A 97 5.76 6.63 -15.94
CA VAL A 97 6.71 7.51 -16.62
C VAL A 97 8.03 6.78 -16.80
N HIS A 98 8.32 6.39 -18.04
CA HIS A 98 9.62 5.80 -18.38
C HIS A 98 10.69 6.88 -18.46
N MET A 99 11.81 6.64 -17.77
CA MET A 99 12.97 7.53 -17.77
C MET A 99 14.13 6.87 -18.56
N PRO A 100 14.37 7.27 -19.81
CA PRO A 100 15.35 6.63 -20.67
C PRO A 100 16.75 6.63 -20.06
N GLY A 101 17.44 5.50 -20.17
CA GLY A 101 18.80 5.31 -19.67
C GLY A 101 18.90 5.05 -18.17
N LEU A 102 17.79 5.14 -17.40
CA LEU A 102 17.77 4.80 -16.00
C LEU A 102 17.36 3.34 -15.77
N VAL A 103 17.73 2.83 -14.60
CA VAL A 103 17.42 1.46 -14.18
C VAL A 103 16.17 1.47 -13.29
N THR A 104 15.22 0.59 -13.59
CA THR A 104 14.06 0.35 -12.74
C THR A 104 14.52 -0.19 -11.38
N PRO A 105 13.89 0.25 -10.26
CA PRO A 105 14.28 -0.22 -8.95
C PRO A 105 14.30 -1.74 -8.82
N ILE A 106 15.32 -2.23 -8.12
CA ILE A 106 15.52 -3.66 -7.83
C ILE A 106 15.90 -3.86 -6.37
N SER A 107 15.29 -4.85 -5.72
CA SER A 107 15.65 -5.26 -4.37
C SER A 107 16.19 -6.68 -4.34
N ASN A 108 17.18 -6.93 -3.51
CA ASN A 108 17.60 -8.25 -3.08
C ASN A 108 17.10 -8.45 -1.64
N ILE A 109 16.28 -9.48 -1.43
CA ILE A 109 15.62 -9.78 -0.16
C ILE A 109 16.09 -11.14 0.32
N MET A 110 16.85 -11.17 1.40
CA MET A 110 17.24 -12.41 2.08
C MET A 110 16.30 -12.67 3.24
N ILE A 111 15.77 -13.90 3.31
CA ILE A 111 14.86 -14.35 4.37
C ILE A 111 15.51 -15.53 5.08
N ASP A 112 15.70 -15.42 6.38
CA ASP A 112 16.25 -16.46 7.22
C ASP A 112 15.16 -17.44 7.73
N PRO A 113 15.52 -18.55 8.43
CA PRO A 113 14.54 -19.52 8.93
C PRO A 113 13.58 -18.97 10.00
N SER A 114 13.90 -17.84 10.64
CA SER A 114 13.02 -17.16 11.58
C SER A 114 11.96 -16.30 10.87
N GLY A 115 12.10 -16.10 9.54
CA GLY A 115 11.27 -15.21 8.75
C GLY A 115 11.74 -13.76 8.77
N GLU A 116 12.89 -13.46 9.42
CA GLU A 116 13.49 -12.14 9.41
C GLU A 116 14.07 -11.82 8.04
N ARG A 117 14.00 -10.54 7.66
CA ARG A 117 14.36 -10.09 6.31
C ARG A 117 15.47 -9.06 6.34
N THR A 118 16.44 -9.24 5.44
CA THR A 118 17.45 -8.23 5.13
C THR A 118 17.29 -7.83 3.67
N ILE A 119 17.14 -6.53 3.43
CA ILE A 119 16.79 -5.99 2.12
C ILE A 119 17.86 -4.99 1.69
N VAL A 120 18.38 -5.18 0.47
CA VAL A 120 19.23 -4.20 -0.22
C VAL A 120 18.48 -3.77 -1.48
N THR A 121 18.14 -2.50 -1.57
CA THR A 121 17.43 -1.94 -2.71
C THR A 121 18.27 -0.91 -3.43
N PHE A 122 18.36 -1.03 -4.76
CA PHE A 122 18.87 0.00 -5.63
C PHE A 122 17.70 0.78 -6.25
N ARG A 123 17.73 2.10 -6.10
CA ARG A 123 16.88 3.06 -6.81
C ARG A 123 17.77 4.13 -7.38
N ASP A 124 17.73 4.31 -8.70
CA ASP A 124 18.47 5.38 -9.34
C ASP A 124 17.98 6.74 -8.79
N PRO A 125 18.88 7.59 -8.26
CA PRO A 125 18.50 8.88 -7.69
C PRO A 125 17.78 9.81 -8.68
N GLU A 126 18.02 9.67 -9.98
CA GLU A 126 17.37 10.47 -11.00
C GLU A 126 15.87 10.15 -11.15
N LEU A 127 15.42 8.96 -10.75
CA LEU A 127 13.98 8.60 -10.76
C LEU A 127 13.15 9.55 -9.89
N TRP A 128 13.73 10.09 -8.82
CA TRP A 128 13.03 11.04 -7.95
C TRP A 128 12.74 12.39 -8.61
N LYS A 129 13.40 12.72 -9.73
CA LYS A 129 13.20 13.94 -10.51
C LYS A 129 12.10 13.81 -11.56
N VAL A 130 11.28 12.77 -11.49
CA VAL A 130 10.18 12.53 -12.40
C VAL A 130 9.20 13.71 -12.40
N HIS A 131 8.71 14.05 -13.56
CA HIS A 131 7.54 14.91 -13.72
C HIS A 131 6.35 14.03 -14.09
N LEU A 132 5.32 14.05 -13.26
CA LEU A 132 4.12 13.28 -13.51
C LEU A 132 3.33 13.88 -14.71
N PRO A 133 2.50 13.08 -15.39
CA PRO A 133 1.57 13.58 -16.40
C PRO A 133 0.63 14.66 -15.85
N ASP A 134 -0.08 15.33 -16.75
CA ASP A 134 -1.02 16.41 -16.42
C ASP A 134 -2.06 15.92 -15.37
N PRO A 135 -2.33 16.73 -14.32
CA PRO A 135 -3.34 16.40 -13.33
C PRO A 135 -4.73 16.12 -13.92
N ASP A 136 -5.12 16.79 -15.01
CA ASP A 136 -6.41 16.53 -15.64
C ASP A 136 -6.48 15.12 -16.22
N GLU A 137 -5.41 14.65 -16.83
CA GLU A 137 -5.31 13.28 -17.33
C GLU A 137 -5.31 12.24 -16.20
N LEU A 138 -4.54 12.49 -15.14
CA LEU A 138 -4.38 11.55 -14.02
C LEU A 138 -5.65 11.41 -13.19
N LEU A 139 -6.38 12.52 -13.01
CA LEU A 139 -7.57 12.60 -12.15
C LEU A 139 -8.88 12.37 -12.91
N GLU A 140 -8.84 12.17 -14.23
CA GLU A 140 -10.00 11.73 -15.00
C GLU A 140 -10.47 10.36 -14.50
N ASP A 141 -11.75 10.23 -14.16
CA ASP A 141 -12.34 9.00 -13.58
C ASP A 141 -11.57 8.44 -12.35
N CYS A 142 -10.88 9.29 -11.59
CA CYS A 142 -10.15 8.92 -10.40
C CYS A 142 -11.02 9.10 -9.15
N ASP A 143 -11.33 8.00 -8.46
CA ASP A 143 -12.14 8.02 -7.24
C ASP A 143 -11.29 8.23 -5.97
N ALA A 144 -10.01 7.90 -5.99
CA ALA A 144 -9.05 8.18 -4.92
C ALA A 144 -7.60 8.11 -5.41
N ILE A 145 -6.70 8.79 -4.70
CA ILE A 145 -5.25 8.57 -4.77
C ILE A 145 -4.81 7.73 -3.58
N LEU A 146 -3.96 6.74 -3.84
CA LEU A 146 -3.16 6.06 -2.84
C LEU A 146 -1.68 6.28 -3.15
N THR A 147 -0.92 6.84 -2.22
CA THR A 147 0.52 7.09 -2.38
C THR A 147 1.30 6.72 -1.13
N GLU A 148 2.62 6.65 -1.24
CA GLU A 148 3.52 6.39 -0.12
C GLU A 148 4.28 7.66 0.28
N SER A 149 4.61 7.80 1.57
CA SER A 149 5.25 9.01 2.12
C SER A 149 6.55 9.38 1.42
N ARG A 150 7.30 8.40 0.90
CA ARG A 150 8.57 8.66 0.19
C ARG A 150 8.40 9.30 -1.18
N CYS A 151 7.19 9.32 -1.73
CA CYS A 151 6.88 9.93 -3.04
C CYS A 151 6.50 11.42 -2.96
N ALA A 152 6.47 12.00 -1.75
CA ALA A 152 6.05 13.38 -1.52
C ALA A 152 6.73 14.39 -2.47
N GLN A 153 8.01 14.17 -2.81
CA GLN A 153 8.79 15.05 -3.67
C GLN A 153 8.13 15.31 -5.04
N PHE A 154 7.48 14.30 -5.62
CA PHE A 154 6.91 14.41 -6.97
C PHE A 154 5.38 14.30 -7.01
N CYS A 155 4.71 13.90 -5.92
CA CYS A 155 3.26 13.71 -5.93
C CYS A 155 2.47 14.75 -5.14
N THR A 156 3.11 15.58 -4.31
CA THR A 156 2.40 16.52 -3.41
C THR A 156 1.49 17.48 -4.16
N GLU A 157 1.94 18.06 -5.27
CA GLU A 157 1.13 19.01 -6.06
C GLU A 157 -0.12 18.34 -6.66
N LEU A 158 0.02 17.11 -7.16
CA LEU A 158 -1.11 16.31 -7.64
C LEU A 158 -2.09 15.99 -6.49
N CYS A 159 -1.59 15.66 -5.31
CA CYS A 159 -2.42 15.40 -4.13
C CYS A 159 -3.19 16.67 -3.70
N VAL A 160 -2.58 17.84 -3.75
CA VAL A 160 -3.26 19.13 -3.49
C VAL A 160 -4.40 19.34 -4.49
N GLU A 161 -4.14 19.11 -5.78
CA GLU A 161 -5.15 19.27 -6.82
C GLU A 161 -6.30 18.24 -6.68
N ALA A 162 -5.99 16.99 -6.36
CA ALA A 162 -6.98 15.96 -6.07
C ALA A 162 -7.89 16.38 -4.91
N ARG A 163 -7.32 16.88 -3.81
CA ARG A 163 -8.09 17.39 -2.66
C ARG A 163 -8.97 18.55 -3.04
N ARG A 164 -8.49 19.47 -3.88
CA ARG A 164 -9.28 20.60 -4.40
C ARG A 164 -10.51 20.13 -5.20
N ARG A 165 -10.40 18.99 -5.90
CA ARG A 165 -11.51 18.33 -6.63
C ARG A 165 -12.39 17.44 -5.75
N GLY A 166 -12.13 17.36 -4.46
CA GLY A 166 -12.88 16.50 -3.54
C GLY A 166 -12.48 15.02 -3.60
N ILE A 167 -11.40 14.68 -4.31
CA ILE A 167 -10.88 13.31 -4.42
C ILE A 167 -10.10 12.97 -3.15
N PRO A 168 -10.41 11.86 -2.46
CA PRO A 168 -9.66 11.42 -1.29
C PRO A 168 -8.21 11.08 -1.65
N VAL A 169 -7.29 11.46 -0.76
CA VAL A 169 -5.87 11.11 -0.86
C VAL A 169 -5.48 10.32 0.38
N ILE A 170 -5.17 9.05 0.17
CA ILE A 170 -4.73 8.12 1.20
C ILE A 170 -3.21 8.00 1.10
N VAL A 171 -2.51 8.14 2.23
CA VAL A 171 -1.05 8.03 2.29
C VAL A 171 -0.64 6.86 3.17
N ASP A 172 0.11 5.95 2.60
CA ASP A 172 0.89 4.93 3.32
C ASP A 172 2.14 5.60 3.88
N VAL A 173 2.20 5.76 5.20
CA VAL A 173 3.35 6.36 5.88
C VAL A 173 4.24 5.26 6.43
N ASP A 174 5.08 4.70 5.54
CA ASP A 174 6.02 3.60 5.81
C ASP A 174 7.41 4.08 6.25
N ARG A 175 7.64 5.40 6.28
CA ARG A 175 8.83 6.06 6.84
C ARG A 175 8.45 7.36 7.52
N ALA A 176 9.25 7.77 8.47
CA ALA A 176 9.07 9.05 9.14
C ALA A 176 9.06 10.21 8.13
N MET A 177 8.13 11.13 8.32
CA MET A 177 7.96 12.31 7.49
C MET A 177 8.13 13.59 8.31
N SER A 178 8.52 14.68 7.67
CA SER A 178 8.58 15.97 8.33
C SER A 178 7.17 16.47 8.63
N LEU A 179 6.95 17.00 9.84
CA LEU A 179 5.69 17.66 10.20
C LEU A 179 5.41 18.92 9.37
N ARG A 180 6.36 19.38 8.55
CA ARG A 180 6.21 20.49 7.60
C ARG A 180 6.07 20.02 6.16
N GLU A 181 6.02 18.73 5.93
CA GLU A 181 5.90 18.16 4.58
C GLU A 181 4.50 18.47 4.01
N GLY A 182 4.46 18.96 2.75
CA GLY A 182 3.21 19.34 2.11
C GLY A 182 2.20 18.20 1.98
N LEU A 183 2.68 16.97 1.86
CA LEU A 183 1.83 15.77 1.79
C LEU A 183 1.01 15.56 3.06
N LEU A 184 1.49 16.01 4.24
CA LEU A 184 0.74 15.94 5.50
C LEU A 184 -0.60 16.70 5.42
N THR A 185 -0.62 17.85 4.75
CA THR A 185 -1.82 18.68 4.58
C THR A 185 -2.58 18.39 3.28
N ALA A 186 -1.90 17.83 2.29
CA ALA A 186 -2.51 17.44 1.01
C ALA A 186 -3.24 16.09 1.08
N SER A 187 -3.14 15.36 2.18
CA SER A 187 -3.83 14.10 2.40
C SER A 187 -5.24 14.26 2.97
N SER A 188 -6.07 13.24 2.86
CA SER A 188 -7.34 13.10 3.59
C SER A 188 -7.23 12.00 4.66
N HIS A 189 -6.38 11.02 4.43
CA HIS A 189 -6.15 9.88 5.31
C HIS A 189 -4.64 9.60 5.36
N LEU A 190 -4.09 9.59 6.57
CA LEU A 190 -2.70 9.22 6.85
C LEU A 190 -2.72 7.94 7.67
N VAL A 191 -2.21 6.88 7.09
CA VAL A 191 -2.11 5.59 7.78
C VAL A 191 -0.64 5.25 7.94
N PHE A 192 -0.18 5.26 9.16
CA PHE A 192 1.22 5.06 9.55
C PHE A 192 1.49 3.59 9.87
N SER A 193 2.70 3.14 9.62
CA SER A 193 3.29 2.05 10.41
C SER A 193 3.71 2.59 11.79
N SER A 194 3.73 1.74 12.81
CA SER A 194 3.94 2.19 14.21
C SER A 194 5.26 2.93 14.42
N GLU A 195 6.39 2.38 13.94
CA GLU A 195 7.70 3.01 14.08
C GLU A 195 7.77 4.38 13.36
N PRO A 196 7.39 4.52 12.07
CA PRO A 196 7.29 5.81 11.40
C PRO A 196 6.35 6.82 12.09
N LEU A 197 5.26 6.35 12.71
CA LEU A 197 4.35 7.20 13.49
C LEU A 197 5.08 7.82 14.68
N GLN A 198 5.76 7.00 15.46
CA GLN A 198 6.50 7.41 16.65
C GLN A 198 7.65 8.34 16.30
N GLU A 199 8.41 8.03 15.26
CA GLU A 199 9.51 8.87 14.77
C GLU A 199 9.00 10.23 14.26
N THR A 200 7.93 10.25 13.43
CA THR A 200 7.31 11.48 12.92
C THR A 200 6.84 12.38 14.05
N ALA A 201 6.19 11.81 15.04
CA ALA A 201 5.69 12.55 16.18
C ALA A 201 6.77 12.86 17.23
N GLY A 202 7.88 12.11 17.27
CA GLY A 202 8.85 12.16 18.36
C GLY A 202 8.25 11.72 19.69
N VAL A 203 7.36 10.72 19.67
CA VAL A 203 6.62 10.20 20.83
C VAL A 203 6.49 8.69 20.71
N ALA A 204 6.82 7.93 21.75
CA ALA A 204 6.84 6.47 21.71
C ALA A 204 5.46 5.80 21.81
N ASP A 205 4.45 6.49 22.36
CA ASP A 205 3.10 5.98 22.42
C ASP A 205 2.31 6.36 21.17
N ASP A 206 1.75 5.37 20.48
CA ASP A 206 1.04 5.56 19.21
C ASP A 206 -0.19 6.49 19.35
N GLY A 207 -0.92 6.40 20.47
CA GLY A 207 -2.10 7.24 20.72
C GLY A 207 -1.73 8.71 20.92
N GLU A 208 -0.70 8.98 21.70
CA GLU A 208 -0.18 10.34 21.89
C GLU A 208 0.49 10.86 20.61
N ALA A 209 1.14 10.01 19.84
CA ALA A 209 1.70 10.34 18.53
C ALA A 209 0.61 10.80 17.56
N LEU A 210 -0.48 10.03 17.43
CA LEU A 210 -1.64 10.39 16.60
C LEU A 210 -2.25 11.73 17.05
N LYS A 211 -2.50 11.93 18.37
CA LYS A 211 -3.03 13.18 18.92
C LYS A 211 -2.13 14.38 18.64
N LYS A 212 -0.81 14.18 18.66
CA LYS A 212 0.15 15.24 18.36
C LYS A 212 0.07 15.66 16.88
N ILE A 213 0.00 14.68 15.97
CA ILE A 213 -0.11 14.92 14.52
C ILE A 213 -1.49 15.53 14.18
N ALA A 214 -2.57 15.12 14.84
CA ALA A 214 -3.92 15.64 14.64
C ALA A 214 -4.05 17.18 14.84
N ARG A 215 -3.12 17.79 15.56
CA ARG A 215 -3.09 19.26 15.71
C ARG A 215 -2.56 19.99 14.47
N LEU A 216 -2.00 19.27 13.52
CA LEU A 216 -1.31 19.81 12.34
C LEU A 216 -2.05 19.55 11.03
N THR A 217 -3.00 18.63 11.03
CA THR A 217 -3.77 18.25 9.85
C THR A 217 -5.20 17.86 10.23
N PRO A 218 -6.21 18.19 9.41
CA PRO A 218 -7.57 17.70 9.60
C PRO A 218 -7.80 16.30 9.05
N SER A 219 -6.75 15.63 8.56
CA SER A 219 -6.84 14.31 7.96
C SER A 219 -7.21 13.23 9.00
N PHE A 220 -7.89 12.18 8.56
CA PHE A 220 -8.01 10.96 9.34
C PHE A 220 -6.64 10.36 9.62
N LEU A 221 -6.42 9.91 10.85
CA LEU A 221 -5.13 9.40 11.32
C LEU A 221 -5.29 8.00 11.90
N ALA A 222 -4.46 7.06 11.43
CA ALA A 222 -4.38 5.71 11.96
C ALA A 222 -2.92 5.22 12.02
N GLY A 223 -2.67 4.25 12.92
CA GLY A 223 -1.39 3.55 13.03
C GLY A 223 -1.59 2.03 13.03
N THR A 224 -0.96 1.32 12.09
CA THR A 224 -0.98 -0.14 12.02
C THR A 224 0.09 -0.73 12.93
N ARG A 225 -0.25 -1.80 13.66
CA ARG A 225 0.62 -2.47 14.66
C ARG A 225 0.73 -3.98 14.41
N GLY A 226 0.66 -4.39 13.14
CA GLY A 226 0.72 -5.80 12.75
C GLY A 226 -0.35 -6.63 13.47
N ALA A 227 0.07 -7.69 14.18
CA ALA A 227 -0.83 -8.58 14.91
C ALA A 227 -1.62 -7.90 16.05
N GLN A 228 -1.23 -6.69 16.48
CA GLN A 228 -1.96 -5.91 17.47
C GLN A 228 -3.10 -5.08 16.87
N GLY A 229 -3.28 -5.11 15.56
CA GLY A 229 -4.34 -4.38 14.85
C GLY A 229 -3.98 -2.93 14.52
N THR A 230 -4.97 -2.05 14.55
CA THR A 230 -4.83 -0.65 14.17
C THR A 230 -5.38 0.25 15.26
N VAL A 231 -4.66 1.31 15.60
CA VAL A 231 -5.14 2.42 16.43
C VAL A 231 -5.47 3.61 15.55
N TRP A 232 -6.49 4.38 15.90
CA TRP A 232 -6.93 5.51 15.09
C TRP A 232 -7.71 6.52 15.92
N LEU A 233 -7.87 7.74 15.41
CA LEU A 233 -8.67 8.78 16.05
C LEU A 233 -10.03 8.92 15.38
N ASP A 234 -11.09 8.94 16.19
CA ASP A 234 -12.44 9.25 15.70
C ASP A 234 -12.60 10.76 15.44
N GLU A 235 -13.78 11.18 14.98
CA GLU A 235 -14.12 12.57 14.67
C GLU A 235 -14.01 13.52 15.88
N HIS A 236 -14.02 12.97 17.08
CA HIS A 236 -13.84 13.71 18.35
C HIS A 236 -12.41 13.60 18.88
N HIS A 237 -11.48 13.08 18.11
CA HIS A 237 -10.08 12.78 18.48
C HIS A 237 -9.94 11.80 19.65
N ASN A 238 -10.95 10.95 19.91
CA ASN A 238 -10.82 9.86 20.86
C ASN A 238 -10.07 8.70 20.21
N LEU A 239 -9.16 8.11 21.00
CA LEU A 239 -8.40 6.95 20.55
C LEU A 239 -9.31 5.73 20.44
N GLN A 240 -9.33 5.13 19.29
CA GLN A 240 -10.05 3.91 18.95
C GLN A 240 -9.06 2.80 18.62
N GLN A 241 -9.53 1.55 18.68
CA GLN A 241 -8.76 0.39 18.26
C GLN A 241 -9.63 -0.54 17.42
N THR A 242 -9.01 -1.09 16.34
CA THR A 242 -9.56 -2.16 15.53
C THR A 242 -8.63 -3.37 15.68
N PRO A 243 -9.08 -4.50 16.24
CA PRO A 243 -8.24 -5.68 16.41
C PRO A 243 -7.83 -6.28 15.05
N ALA A 244 -6.66 -6.93 15.01
CA ALA A 244 -6.28 -7.78 13.89
C ALA A 244 -7.08 -9.10 13.94
N PHE A 245 -7.17 -9.76 12.78
CA PHE A 245 -7.70 -11.13 12.70
C PHE A 245 -6.58 -12.12 13.04
N PRO A 246 -6.81 -13.04 13.99
CA PRO A 246 -5.82 -14.06 14.31
C PRO A 246 -5.71 -15.07 13.17
N VAL A 247 -4.51 -15.23 12.63
CA VAL A 247 -4.22 -16.15 11.53
C VAL A 247 -2.87 -16.86 11.75
N HIS A 248 -2.71 -18.03 11.15
CA HIS A 248 -1.39 -18.66 11.07
C HIS A 248 -0.57 -17.95 9.99
N THR A 249 0.45 -17.20 10.41
CA THR A 249 1.29 -16.41 9.51
C THR A 249 2.29 -17.29 8.77
N VAL A 250 2.30 -17.15 7.43
CA VAL A 250 3.23 -17.81 6.51
C VAL A 250 4.20 -16.80 5.90
N ASP A 251 3.68 -15.63 5.48
CA ASP A 251 4.46 -14.58 4.84
C ASP A 251 3.81 -13.20 5.05
N THR A 252 4.55 -12.26 5.64
CA THR A 252 4.06 -10.88 5.90
C THR A 252 4.46 -9.87 4.81
N LEU A 253 5.18 -10.29 3.76
CA LEU A 253 5.62 -9.38 2.69
C LEU A 253 4.41 -8.80 1.95
N GLY A 254 4.31 -7.48 1.88
CA GLY A 254 3.21 -6.78 1.20
C GLY A 254 1.88 -6.74 1.98
N ALA A 255 1.82 -7.24 3.23
CA ALA A 255 0.57 -7.23 4.01
C ALA A 255 0.11 -5.80 4.34
N GLY A 256 1.04 -4.88 4.67
CA GLY A 256 0.75 -3.46 4.87
C GLY A 256 0.20 -2.81 3.61
N ASP A 257 0.81 -3.09 2.46
CA ASP A 257 0.38 -2.54 1.18
C ASP A 257 -1.03 -3.01 0.80
N VAL A 258 -1.33 -4.30 1.01
CA VAL A 258 -2.67 -4.87 0.82
C VAL A 258 -3.68 -4.24 1.77
N PHE A 259 -3.28 -3.96 3.04
CA PHE A 259 -4.12 -3.20 3.97
C PHE A 259 -4.45 -1.81 3.42
N HIS A 260 -3.45 -1.05 2.95
CA HIS A 260 -3.66 0.29 2.41
C HIS A 260 -4.52 0.29 1.15
N GLY A 261 -4.31 -0.67 0.25
CA GLY A 261 -5.14 -0.87 -0.95
C GLY A 261 -6.60 -1.18 -0.60
N ALA A 262 -6.83 -2.10 0.34
CA ALA A 262 -8.16 -2.46 0.82
C ALA A 262 -8.85 -1.29 1.54
N PHE A 263 -8.10 -0.52 2.35
CA PHE A 263 -8.63 0.66 3.02
C PHE A 263 -9.02 1.76 2.02
N ALA A 264 -8.18 2.04 1.03
CA ALA A 264 -8.49 2.99 -0.03
C ALA A 264 -9.75 2.60 -0.80
N LEU A 265 -9.91 1.31 -1.12
CA LEU A 265 -11.12 0.79 -1.74
C LEU A 265 -12.35 0.98 -0.85
N ALA A 266 -12.25 0.69 0.44
CA ALA A 266 -13.35 0.89 1.39
C ALA A 266 -13.78 2.37 1.48
N ILE A 267 -12.84 3.31 1.44
CA ILE A 267 -13.12 4.76 1.42
C ILE A 267 -13.89 5.15 0.16
N THR A 268 -13.48 4.67 -1.02
CA THR A 268 -14.18 4.96 -2.28
C THR A 268 -15.56 4.33 -2.36
N GLU A 269 -15.78 3.22 -1.65
CA GLU A 269 -17.08 2.58 -1.51
C GLU A 269 -17.98 3.24 -0.44
N ASN A 270 -17.53 4.32 0.18
CA ASN A 270 -18.21 5.04 1.27
C ASN A 270 -18.55 4.14 2.48
N GLN A 271 -17.68 3.20 2.80
CA GLN A 271 -17.81 2.42 4.03
C GLN A 271 -17.55 3.30 5.26
N GLU A 272 -18.22 2.98 6.37
CA GLU A 272 -17.91 3.59 7.65
C GLU A 272 -16.45 3.26 8.06
N LEU A 273 -15.71 4.22 8.63
CA LEU A 273 -14.26 4.12 8.88
C LEU A 273 -13.87 2.85 9.63
N ARG A 274 -14.59 2.50 10.70
CA ARG A 274 -14.34 1.26 11.45
C ARG A 274 -14.53 0.02 10.59
N ALA A 275 -15.57 -0.01 9.77
CA ALA A 275 -15.85 -1.12 8.84
C ALA A 275 -14.76 -1.22 7.78
N GLY A 276 -14.32 -0.09 7.21
CA GLY A 276 -13.22 -0.02 6.25
C GLY A 276 -11.89 -0.50 6.84
N LEU A 277 -11.56 -0.11 8.07
CA LEU A 277 -10.37 -0.61 8.76
C LEU A 277 -10.44 -2.12 9.05
N ARG A 278 -11.62 -2.64 9.40
CA ARG A 278 -11.82 -4.09 9.57
C ARG A 278 -11.68 -4.85 8.27
N PHE A 279 -12.25 -4.32 7.18
CA PHE A 279 -12.10 -4.89 5.84
C PHE A 279 -10.62 -4.95 5.42
N ALA A 280 -9.89 -3.87 5.62
CA ALA A 280 -8.45 -3.80 5.36
C ALA A 280 -7.64 -4.78 6.22
N SER A 281 -7.97 -4.87 7.53
CA SER A 281 -7.33 -5.82 8.45
C SER A 281 -7.58 -7.27 8.05
N ALA A 282 -8.79 -7.62 7.61
CA ALA A 282 -9.13 -8.96 7.14
C ALA A 282 -8.37 -9.32 5.85
N ALA A 283 -8.29 -8.38 4.90
CA ALA A 283 -7.52 -8.57 3.67
C ALA A 283 -6.04 -8.81 3.96
N ALA A 284 -5.42 -8.00 4.82
CA ALA A 284 -4.03 -8.14 5.24
C ALA A 284 -3.77 -9.46 5.99
N ALA A 285 -4.68 -9.86 6.88
CA ALA A 285 -4.57 -11.11 7.62
C ALA A 285 -4.61 -12.32 6.68
N LEU A 286 -5.57 -12.38 5.75
CA LEU A 286 -5.65 -13.45 4.74
C LEU A 286 -4.42 -13.50 3.85
N LYS A 287 -3.89 -12.35 3.44
CA LYS A 287 -2.61 -12.28 2.71
C LYS A 287 -1.49 -12.95 3.50
N CYS A 288 -1.40 -12.72 4.79
CA CYS A 288 -0.35 -13.32 5.63
C CYS A 288 -0.40 -14.84 5.70
N THR A 289 -1.53 -15.49 5.39
CA THR A 289 -1.67 -16.96 5.39
C THR A 289 -1.05 -17.64 4.18
N ARG A 290 -0.58 -16.88 3.19
CA ARG A 290 -0.11 -17.40 1.90
C ARG A 290 1.24 -16.80 1.54
N PHE A 291 2.06 -17.62 0.88
CA PHE A 291 3.33 -17.18 0.33
C PHE A 291 3.15 -16.45 -1.02
N GLY A 292 3.99 -15.47 -1.33
CA GLY A 292 4.01 -14.80 -2.64
C GLY A 292 3.77 -13.29 -2.62
N GLY A 293 4.10 -12.58 -1.55
CA GLY A 293 3.95 -11.13 -1.45
C GLY A 293 2.51 -10.68 -1.69
N ALA A 294 2.31 -9.54 -2.35
CA ALA A 294 0.98 -9.02 -2.68
C ALA A 294 0.21 -9.88 -3.68
N PHE A 295 0.90 -10.70 -4.50
CA PHE A 295 0.26 -11.66 -5.38
C PHE A 295 -0.47 -12.80 -4.64
N ALA A 296 -0.32 -12.89 -3.33
CA ALA A 296 -1.09 -13.78 -2.46
C ALA A 296 -2.29 -13.06 -1.79
N ALA A 297 -2.58 -11.81 -2.15
CA ALA A 297 -3.74 -11.07 -1.64
C ALA A 297 -5.04 -11.84 -1.93
N PRO A 298 -6.02 -11.81 -0.99
CA PRO A 298 -7.28 -12.52 -1.13
C PRO A 298 -8.18 -11.89 -2.18
N GLN A 299 -9.15 -12.67 -2.64
CA GLN A 299 -10.30 -12.16 -3.37
C GLN A 299 -11.34 -11.60 -2.38
N ARG A 300 -12.19 -10.66 -2.84
CA ARG A 300 -13.22 -10.02 -2.02
C ARG A 300 -14.09 -11.03 -1.25
N ALA A 301 -14.55 -12.08 -1.91
CA ALA A 301 -15.42 -13.09 -1.28
C ALA A 301 -14.76 -13.77 -0.07
N GLU A 302 -13.44 -13.95 -0.09
CA GLU A 302 -12.70 -14.53 1.03
C GLU A 302 -12.67 -13.56 2.23
N VAL A 303 -12.49 -12.27 1.96
CA VAL A 303 -12.52 -11.22 3.01
C VAL A 303 -13.90 -11.12 3.62
N GLU A 304 -14.95 -11.10 2.81
CA GLU A 304 -16.34 -11.06 3.27
C GLU A 304 -16.71 -12.29 4.09
N ALA A 305 -16.23 -13.48 3.71
CA ALA A 305 -16.43 -14.71 4.46
C ALA A 305 -15.78 -14.63 5.85
N LEU A 306 -14.54 -14.13 5.95
CA LEU A 306 -13.85 -13.94 7.23
C LEU A 306 -14.60 -12.94 8.13
N LEU A 307 -15.03 -11.82 7.57
CA LEU A 307 -15.82 -10.80 8.29
C LEU A 307 -17.17 -11.32 8.76
N GLY A 308 -17.79 -12.22 7.99
CA GLY A 308 -19.06 -12.87 8.35
C GLY A 308 -18.92 -13.83 9.53
N GLN A 309 -17.84 -14.59 9.59
CA GLN A 309 -17.53 -15.51 10.70
C GLN A 309 -17.31 -14.77 12.03
N ASP A 310 -16.68 -13.61 11.99
CA ASP A 310 -16.40 -12.81 13.18
C ASP A 310 -17.66 -12.14 13.78
N ARG A 311 -18.75 -12.04 13.03
CA ARG A 311 -20.05 -11.52 13.48
C ARG A 311 -20.97 -12.60 14.08
N ALA A 312 -20.62 -13.88 13.89
CA ALA A 312 -21.41 -14.97 14.47
C ALA A 312 -21.22 -14.98 16.01
N PRO A 313 -22.29 -15.07 16.81
CA PRO A 313 -22.14 -15.24 18.25
C PRO A 313 -21.34 -16.51 18.52
N PRO A 314 -20.51 -16.54 19.58
CA PRO A 314 -19.85 -17.78 19.99
C PRO A 314 -20.93 -18.83 20.29
N GLY A 315 -20.89 -19.94 19.56
CA GLY A 315 -21.80 -21.07 19.69
C GLY A 315 -21.67 -21.78 21.04
#